data_5f92e73b689e89b49596ef860616b0fc
#
_entry.id   5f92e73b689e89b49596ef860616b0fc
#
_cell.length_a   1.000
_cell.length_b   1.000
_cell.length_c   1.000
_cell.angle_alpha   90.00
_cell.angle_beta   90.00
_cell.angle_gamma   90.00
#
_symmetry.space_group_name_H-M   'P 1'
#
loop_
_entity.id
_entity.type
_entity.pdbx_description
1 polymer ?
#
loop_
_entity_poly.entity_id
_entity_poly.type
_entity_poly.pdbx_seq_one_letter_code
_entity_poly.pdbx_strand_id
1 'polypeptide(L)'
;AYATKQGDIGLTIAGKFPVKWEGQGKFILDGSNPEHEWSGYIPYEHSLSLRNPESGYVSSANQHPVDKTYPYYYYSHNYEMYRGRRLNERLQSLDYISFEDIKKIQNDNFSYKAFEALPIILPMIDTIKLNEDEKIYYKSLSNWDYFANPNLSDPSLFVTWWENIRKSLWDEFDTMHYSYRKPNSFVTTQ
;
A
#
# COMPACT_ATOMS: atom_id res chain seq x y z
N ALA A 1 5.28 7.29 -16.75
CA ALA A 1 6.62 7.84 -16.52
C ALA A 1 7.33 8.05 -17.85
N TYR A 2 8.24 8.99 -17.91
CA TYR A 2 9.08 9.26 -19.09
C TYR A 2 10.50 9.64 -18.68
N ALA A 3 11.43 9.45 -19.62
CA ALA A 3 12.78 9.98 -19.55
C ALA A 3 13.16 10.49 -20.94
N THR A 4 13.93 11.58 -21.01
CA THR A 4 14.36 12.21 -22.27
C THR A 4 15.86 12.02 -22.48
N LYS A 5 16.31 12.20 -23.72
CA LYS A 5 17.75 12.19 -24.04
C LYS A 5 18.52 13.38 -23.41
N GLN A 6 17.81 14.43 -23.04
CA GLN A 6 18.36 15.59 -22.35
C GLN A 6 18.55 15.39 -20.84
N GLY A 7 18.08 14.23 -20.32
CA GLY A 7 18.19 13.88 -18.91
C GLY A 7 16.96 14.23 -18.07
N ASP A 8 15.89 14.78 -18.67
CA ASP A 8 14.65 15.01 -17.95
C ASP A 8 13.96 13.70 -17.61
N ILE A 9 13.41 13.62 -16.42
CA ILE A 9 12.55 12.52 -15.97
C ILE A 9 11.21 13.07 -15.47
N GLY A 10 10.15 12.28 -15.61
CA GLY A 10 8.87 12.71 -15.09
C GLY A 10 7.80 11.62 -15.04
N LEU A 11 6.75 11.95 -14.31
CA LEU A 11 5.53 11.17 -14.22
C LEU A 11 4.36 12.13 -14.45
N THR A 12 3.42 11.76 -15.30
CA THR A 12 2.17 12.47 -15.46
C THR A 12 1.01 11.48 -15.47
N ILE A 13 -0.09 11.86 -14.85
CA ILE A 13 -1.31 11.06 -14.88
C ILE A 13 -2.15 11.57 -16.06
N ALA A 14 -2.46 10.67 -16.98
CA ALA A 14 -3.26 10.99 -18.16
C ALA A 14 -4.76 10.85 -17.84
N GLY A 15 -5.55 11.80 -18.33
CA GLY A 15 -7.01 11.77 -18.24
C GLY A 15 -7.62 13.08 -17.73
N LYS A 16 -8.95 13.14 -17.80
CA LYS A 16 -9.75 14.21 -17.17
C LYS A 16 -10.22 13.72 -15.80
N PHE A 17 -9.89 14.45 -14.76
CA PHE A 17 -10.28 14.12 -13.39
C PHE A 17 -11.45 14.99 -12.98
N PRO A 18 -12.58 14.40 -12.52
CA PRO A 18 -13.72 15.19 -12.08
C PRO A 18 -13.41 15.92 -10.77
N VAL A 19 -13.91 17.12 -10.65
CA VAL A 19 -13.98 17.82 -9.36
C VAL A 19 -15.07 17.17 -8.53
N LYS A 20 -14.68 16.64 -7.38
CA LYS A 20 -15.54 15.91 -6.44
C LYS A 20 -15.62 16.66 -5.12
N TRP A 21 -16.76 16.56 -4.45
CA TRP A 21 -16.87 16.97 -3.06
C TRP A 21 -16.29 15.88 -2.12
N GLU A 22 -15.97 16.26 -0.90
CA GLU A 22 -15.35 15.35 0.05
C GLU A 22 -16.23 14.13 0.37
N GLY A 23 -15.71 12.94 0.13
CA GLY A 23 -16.44 11.68 0.30
C GLY A 23 -17.14 11.16 -0.94
N GLN A 24 -17.27 11.93 -2.01
CA GLN A 24 -17.89 11.48 -3.25
C GLN A 24 -17.14 10.30 -3.86
N GLY A 25 -17.87 9.22 -4.15
CA GLY A 25 -17.32 7.96 -4.64
C GLY A 25 -17.07 6.91 -3.55
N LYS A 26 -17.26 7.24 -2.26
CA LYS A 26 -17.18 6.27 -1.15
C LYS A 26 -18.48 5.52 -0.92
N PHE A 27 -19.60 6.08 -1.36
CA PHE A 27 -20.95 5.58 -1.09
C PHE A 27 -21.74 5.42 -2.38
N ILE A 28 -22.83 4.65 -2.32
CA ILE A 28 -23.83 4.61 -3.38
C ILE A 28 -24.60 5.94 -3.33
N LEU A 29 -24.64 6.64 -4.44
CA LEU A 29 -25.28 7.93 -4.58
C LEU A 29 -26.59 7.78 -5.35
N ASP A 30 -27.59 8.63 -5.03
CA ASP A 30 -28.81 8.72 -5.78
C ASP A 30 -28.55 9.44 -7.11
N GLY A 31 -28.59 8.69 -8.21
CA GLY A 31 -28.34 9.23 -9.57
C GLY A 31 -29.45 10.13 -10.10
N SER A 32 -30.58 10.27 -9.39
CA SER A 32 -31.62 11.22 -9.73
C SER A 32 -31.42 12.61 -9.10
N ASN A 33 -30.49 12.73 -8.15
CA ASN A 33 -30.16 13.98 -7.47
C ASN A 33 -29.01 14.72 -8.19
N PRO A 34 -29.28 15.90 -8.81
CA PRO A 34 -28.23 16.65 -9.52
C PRO A 34 -27.09 17.14 -8.60
N GLU A 35 -27.31 17.24 -7.28
CA GLU A 35 -26.24 17.59 -6.32
C GLU A 35 -25.18 16.48 -6.17
N HIS A 36 -25.49 15.28 -6.63
CA HIS A 36 -24.54 14.16 -6.65
C HIS A 36 -23.67 14.12 -7.91
N GLU A 37 -23.91 15.01 -8.86
CA GLU A 37 -23.10 15.13 -10.07
C GLU A 37 -21.69 15.69 -9.77
N TRP A 38 -20.80 15.51 -10.71
CA TRP A 38 -19.48 16.16 -10.66
C TRP A 38 -19.63 17.65 -10.97
N SER A 39 -18.99 18.50 -10.20
CA SER A 39 -19.02 19.95 -10.42
C SER A 39 -18.14 20.44 -11.58
N GLY A 40 -17.58 19.54 -12.36
CA GLY A 40 -16.72 19.83 -13.50
C GLY A 40 -15.47 18.97 -13.51
N TYR A 41 -14.42 19.47 -14.14
CA TYR A 41 -13.13 18.79 -14.22
C TYR A 41 -12.00 19.65 -13.65
N ILE A 42 -11.02 18.97 -13.04
CA ILE A 42 -9.79 19.62 -12.56
C ILE A 42 -9.11 20.28 -13.77
N PRO A 43 -8.75 21.57 -13.70
CA PRO A 43 -8.00 22.25 -14.75
C PRO A 43 -6.70 21.53 -15.08
N TYR A 44 -6.31 21.57 -16.36
CA TYR A 44 -5.10 20.87 -16.81
C TYR A 44 -3.84 21.33 -16.05
N GLU A 45 -3.76 22.60 -15.71
CA GLU A 45 -2.66 23.22 -14.97
C GLU A 45 -2.51 22.65 -13.55
N HIS A 46 -3.60 22.09 -13.02
CA HIS A 46 -3.61 21.41 -11.71
C HIS A 46 -3.54 19.89 -11.85
N SER A 47 -3.38 19.36 -13.05
CA SER A 47 -3.22 17.92 -13.26
C SER A 47 -1.96 17.40 -12.58
N LEU A 48 -2.08 16.19 -12.04
CA LEU A 48 -0.98 15.57 -11.31
C LEU A 48 0.19 15.23 -12.24
N SER A 49 1.26 15.97 -12.09
CA SER A 49 2.51 15.76 -12.83
C SER A 49 3.71 16.03 -11.94
N LEU A 50 4.78 15.31 -12.20
CA LEU A 50 6.06 15.46 -11.53
C LEU A 50 7.15 15.52 -12.62
N ARG A 51 8.00 16.54 -12.57
CA ARG A 51 9.13 16.68 -13.49
C ARG A 51 10.38 17.03 -12.72
N ASN A 52 11.46 16.32 -13.00
CA ASN A 52 12.78 16.51 -12.39
C ASN A 52 12.73 16.71 -10.88
N PRO A 53 12.14 15.77 -10.10
CA PRO A 53 12.08 15.90 -8.66
C PRO A 53 13.50 15.90 -8.06
N GLU A 54 13.67 16.57 -6.93
CA GLU A 54 14.94 16.63 -6.18
C GLU A 54 15.45 15.23 -5.78
N SER A 55 14.54 14.26 -5.63
CA SER A 55 14.89 12.86 -5.36
C SER A 55 15.67 12.18 -6.47
N GLY A 56 15.73 12.76 -7.69
CA GLY A 56 16.42 12.19 -8.85
C GLY A 56 15.73 10.97 -9.48
N TYR A 57 14.55 10.59 -9.03
CA TYR A 57 13.76 9.47 -9.60
C TYR A 57 12.26 9.75 -9.55
N VAL A 58 11.51 9.01 -10.35
CA VAL A 58 10.05 8.96 -10.31
C VAL A 58 9.59 7.53 -10.10
N SER A 59 8.60 7.34 -9.23
CA SER A 59 8.07 6.01 -8.93
C SER A 59 6.56 6.03 -8.74
N SER A 60 5.91 4.90 -9.05
CA SER A 60 4.50 4.68 -8.76
C SER A 60 4.23 3.21 -8.45
N ALA A 61 3.61 2.95 -7.31
CA ALA A 61 3.18 1.62 -6.87
C ALA A 61 1.79 1.66 -6.22
N ASN A 62 0.85 2.38 -6.85
CA ASN A 62 -0.53 2.59 -6.42
C ASN A 62 -0.68 3.38 -5.11
N GLN A 63 0.36 4.07 -4.66
CA GLN A 63 0.26 4.98 -3.51
C GLN A 63 -0.65 6.17 -3.84
N HIS A 64 -1.18 6.82 -2.80
CA HIS A 64 -1.95 8.05 -2.95
C HIS A 64 -1.06 9.12 -3.60
N PRO A 65 -1.51 9.75 -4.69
CA PRO A 65 -0.62 10.58 -5.52
C PRO A 65 -0.49 12.03 -5.03
N VAL A 66 -1.28 12.45 -4.04
CA VAL A 66 -1.33 13.83 -3.54
C VAL A 66 -1.27 13.85 -2.03
N ASP A 67 -0.81 14.96 -1.48
CA ASP A 67 -0.88 15.26 -0.06
C ASP A 67 -2.06 16.20 0.27
N LYS A 68 -2.14 16.62 1.53
CA LYS A 68 -3.23 17.47 2.03
C LYS A 68 -3.23 18.91 1.47
N THR A 69 -2.18 19.32 0.78
CA THR A 69 -2.07 20.66 0.19
C THR A 69 -2.71 20.74 -1.19
N TYR A 70 -3.01 19.59 -1.80
CA TYR A 70 -3.68 19.54 -3.09
C TYR A 70 -5.10 20.08 -2.98
N PRO A 71 -5.49 21.06 -3.82
CA PRO A 71 -6.72 21.83 -3.61
C PRO A 71 -8.02 21.10 -3.97
N TYR A 72 -7.94 19.92 -4.55
CA TYR A 72 -9.10 19.12 -4.95
C TYR A 72 -9.20 17.85 -4.15
N TYR A 73 -10.42 17.44 -3.83
CA TYR A 73 -10.64 16.14 -3.21
C TYR A 73 -10.26 15.01 -4.18
N TYR A 74 -9.30 14.22 -3.79
CA TYR A 74 -8.84 13.05 -4.54
C TYR A 74 -9.15 11.78 -3.74
N TYR A 75 -10.11 11.00 -4.20
CA TYR A 75 -10.40 9.69 -3.63
C TYR A 75 -9.72 8.63 -4.49
N SER A 76 -8.78 7.92 -3.90
CA SER A 76 -8.24 6.67 -4.44
C SER A 76 -8.70 5.51 -3.56
N HIS A 77 -8.79 4.32 -4.12
CA HIS A 77 -8.87 3.13 -3.30
C HIS A 77 -7.61 3.09 -2.43
N ASN A 78 -7.80 2.89 -1.14
CA ASN A 78 -6.71 2.81 -0.19
C ASN A 78 -5.97 1.49 -0.42
N TYR A 79 -4.87 1.57 -1.14
CA TYR A 79 -3.93 0.47 -1.28
C TYR A 79 -2.92 0.50 -0.14
N GLU A 80 -2.51 -0.67 0.32
CA GLU A 80 -1.41 -0.77 1.27
C GLU A 80 -0.15 -0.12 0.68
N MET A 81 0.53 0.71 1.47
CA MET A 81 1.67 1.51 1.00
C MET A 81 2.99 0.73 0.97
N TYR A 82 3.01 -0.52 1.40
CA TYR A 82 4.24 -1.30 1.57
C TYR A 82 5.09 -1.40 0.31
N ARG A 83 4.47 -1.67 -0.85
CA ARG A 83 5.21 -1.73 -2.12
C ARG A 83 5.83 -0.38 -2.50
N GLY A 84 5.08 0.71 -2.33
CA GLY A 84 5.56 2.07 -2.62
C GLY A 84 6.71 2.46 -1.69
N ARG A 85 6.60 2.13 -0.40
CA ARG A 85 7.64 2.39 0.61
C ARG A 85 8.92 1.60 0.28
N ARG A 86 8.79 0.30 -0.01
CA ARG A 86 9.94 -0.53 -0.39
C ARG A 86 10.60 -0.05 -1.66
N LEU A 87 9.82 0.31 -2.67
CA LEU A 87 10.34 0.85 -3.94
C LEU A 87 11.13 2.14 -3.69
N ASN A 88 10.60 3.07 -2.93
CA ASN A 88 11.28 4.33 -2.61
C ASN A 88 12.55 4.10 -1.78
N GLU A 89 12.51 3.24 -0.78
CA GLU A 89 13.68 2.85 0.01
C GLU A 89 14.82 2.31 -0.88
N ARG A 90 14.48 1.43 -1.82
CA ARG A 90 15.46 0.87 -2.75
C ARG A 90 16.03 1.93 -3.72
N LEU A 91 15.18 2.80 -4.24
CA LEU A 91 15.60 3.87 -5.14
C LEU A 91 16.47 4.92 -4.42
N GLN A 92 16.10 5.29 -3.18
CA GLN A 92 16.87 6.24 -2.36
C GLN A 92 18.24 5.71 -1.94
N SER A 93 18.41 4.39 -1.87
CA SER A 93 19.69 3.77 -1.48
C SER A 93 20.73 3.73 -2.60
N LEU A 94 20.41 4.26 -3.80
CA LEU A 94 21.25 4.19 -4.98
C LEU A 94 21.55 5.60 -5.51
N ASP A 95 22.82 5.97 -5.60
CA ASP A 95 23.26 7.24 -6.21
C ASP A 95 23.13 7.21 -7.74
N TYR A 96 23.45 6.08 -8.34
CA TYR A 96 23.30 5.80 -9.78
C TYR A 96 22.56 4.50 -9.98
N ILE A 97 21.48 4.55 -10.74
CA ILE A 97 20.62 3.40 -10.99
C ILE A 97 20.99 2.76 -12.32
N SER A 98 21.57 1.57 -12.28
CA SER A 98 21.85 0.76 -13.45
C SER A 98 20.62 -0.07 -13.86
N PHE A 99 20.67 -0.61 -15.09
CA PHE A 99 19.66 -1.55 -15.57
C PHE A 99 19.56 -2.82 -14.69
N GLU A 100 20.70 -3.29 -14.18
CA GLU A 100 20.72 -4.45 -13.28
C GLU A 100 20.11 -4.12 -11.90
N ASP A 101 20.22 -2.89 -11.41
CA ASP A 101 19.56 -2.46 -10.19
C ASP A 101 18.05 -2.40 -10.35
N ILE A 102 17.56 -1.92 -11.48
CA ILE A 102 16.12 -1.95 -11.80
C ILE A 102 15.58 -3.39 -11.84
N LYS A 103 16.32 -4.34 -12.43
CA LYS A 103 15.94 -5.77 -12.40
C LYS A 103 15.86 -6.31 -10.97
N LYS A 104 16.83 -5.97 -10.11
CA LYS A 104 16.82 -6.37 -8.69
C LYS A 104 15.63 -5.79 -7.95
N ILE A 105 15.30 -4.51 -8.20
CA ILE A 105 14.14 -3.86 -7.62
C ILE A 105 12.84 -4.52 -8.09
N GLN A 106 12.74 -4.85 -9.38
CA GLN A 106 11.56 -5.52 -9.95
C GLN A 106 11.32 -6.91 -9.33
N ASN A 107 12.37 -7.62 -8.96
CA ASN A 107 12.33 -8.95 -8.36
C ASN A 107 12.47 -8.92 -6.82
N ASP A 108 12.41 -7.74 -6.21
CA ASP A 108 12.49 -7.61 -4.75
C ASP A 108 11.23 -8.23 -4.11
N ASN A 109 11.42 -9.30 -3.34
CA ASN A 109 10.37 -10.06 -2.68
C ASN A 109 10.31 -9.82 -1.16
N PHE A 110 10.87 -8.70 -0.69
CA PHE A 110 10.86 -8.33 0.71
C PHE A 110 9.44 -8.01 1.21
N SER A 111 9.03 -8.66 2.29
CA SER A 111 7.73 -8.45 2.93
C SER A 111 7.79 -7.29 3.92
N TYR A 112 7.56 -6.08 3.43
CA TYR A 112 7.58 -4.88 4.28
C TYR A 112 6.51 -4.93 5.38
N LYS A 113 5.36 -5.56 5.12
CA LYS A 113 4.32 -5.80 6.12
C LYS A 113 4.83 -6.67 7.27
N ALA A 114 5.51 -7.77 6.97
CA ALA A 114 6.06 -8.64 8.00
C ALA A 114 7.16 -7.92 8.79
N PHE A 115 8.03 -7.18 8.11
CA PHE A 115 9.09 -6.39 8.72
C PHE A 115 8.55 -5.38 9.76
N GLU A 116 7.41 -4.76 9.51
CA GLU A 116 6.79 -3.83 10.46
C GLU A 116 5.95 -4.53 11.52
N ALA A 117 5.20 -5.58 11.14
CA ALA A 117 4.24 -6.20 12.04
C ALA A 117 4.90 -7.18 13.05
N LEU A 118 5.83 -8.01 12.60
CA LEU A 118 6.39 -9.07 13.46
C LEU A 118 7.13 -8.55 14.69
N PRO A 119 7.95 -7.49 14.63
CA PRO A 119 8.58 -6.93 15.81
C PRO A 119 7.61 -6.41 16.87
N ILE A 120 6.38 -6.07 16.46
CA ILE A 120 5.33 -5.59 17.37
C ILE A 120 4.53 -6.77 17.93
N ILE A 121 4.16 -7.73 17.08
CA ILE A 121 3.20 -8.77 17.44
C ILE A 121 3.88 -9.93 18.19
N LEU A 122 5.08 -10.35 17.76
CA LEU A 122 5.77 -11.49 18.40
C LEU A 122 6.04 -11.30 19.90
N PRO A 123 6.48 -10.11 20.37
CA PRO A 123 6.67 -9.90 21.81
C PRO A 123 5.39 -9.97 22.65
N MET A 124 4.22 -9.84 22.02
CA MET A 124 2.94 -9.94 22.71
C MET A 124 2.49 -11.39 22.98
N ILE A 125 3.18 -12.37 22.41
CA ILE A 125 2.85 -13.79 22.54
C ILE A 125 3.47 -14.35 23.82
N ASP A 126 2.63 -14.95 24.67
CA ASP A 126 3.09 -15.72 25.81
C ASP A 126 3.65 -17.07 25.35
N THR A 127 4.95 -17.12 25.19
CA THR A 127 5.63 -18.32 24.66
C THR A 127 5.55 -19.55 25.56
N ILE A 128 5.18 -19.37 26.86
CA ILE A 128 5.01 -20.49 27.81
C ILE A 128 3.75 -21.29 27.46
N LYS A 129 2.74 -20.62 26.89
CA LYS A 129 1.47 -21.24 26.52
C LYS A 129 1.48 -21.95 25.18
N LEU A 130 2.54 -21.76 24.40
CA LEU A 130 2.67 -22.37 23.07
C LEU A 130 2.92 -23.88 23.19
N ASN A 131 2.25 -24.66 22.37
CA ASN A 131 2.59 -26.06 22.14
C ASN A 131 3.89 -26.19 21.32
N GLU A 132 4.39 -27.40 21.09
CA GLU A 132 5.67 -27.61 20.42
C GLU A 132 5.69 -27.15 18.95
N ASP A 133 4.58 -27.36 18.23
CA ASP A 133 4.46 -26.88 16.83
C ASP A 133 4.41 -25.36 16.78
N GLU A 134 3.66 -24.73 17.67
CA GLU A 134 3.57 -23.28 17.77
C GLU A 134 4.91 -22.63 18.13
N LYS A 135 5.72 -23.27 18.98
CA LYS A 135 7.09 -22.82 19.26
C LYS A 135 7.98 -22.87 18.05
N ILE A 136 7.85 -23.90 17.20
CA ILE A 136 8.56 -24.01 15.94
C ILE A 136 8.19 -22.84 15.03
N TYR A 137 6.91 -22.56 14.86
CA TYR A 137 6.42 -21.44 14.03
C TYR A 137 6.83 -20.08 14.58
N TYR A 138 6.74 -19.88 15.89
CA TYR A 138 7.21 -18.67 16.54
C TYR A 138 8.71 -18.43 16.27
N LYS A 139 9.53 -19.45 16.44
CA LYS A 139 10.96 -19.40 16.19
C LYS A 139 11.29 -19.12 14.72
N SER A 140 10.54 -19.74 13.80
CA SER A 140 10.67 -19.53 12.36
C SER A 140 10.45 -18.06 12.01
N LEU A 141 9.31 -17.49 12.39
CA LEU A 141 8.98 -16.09 12.14
C LEU A 141 9.94 -15.11 12.85
N SER A 142 10.42 -15.46 14.04
CA SER A 142 11.37 -14.62 14.79
C SER A 142 12.75 -14.52 14.11
N ASN A 143 13.12 -15.50 13.31
CA ASN A 143 14.42 -15.56 12.62
C ASN A 143 14.32 -15.26 11.11
N TRP A 144 13.11 -15.00 10.61
CA TRP A 144 12.90 -14.74 9.20
C TRP A 144 13.48 -13.39 8.78
N ASP A 145 14.20 -13.36 7.66
CA ASP A 145 14.81 -12.18 7.07
C ASP A 145 13.80 -11.30 6.26
N TYR A 146 12.54 -11.66 6.31
CA TYR A 146 11.42 -11.05 5.60
C TYR A 146 11.44 -11.19 4.07
N PHE A 147 12.37 -11.94 3.49
CA PHE A 147 12.36 -12.23 2.06
C PHE A 147 11.48 -13.45 1.76
N ALA A 148 10.52 -13.25 0.83
CA ALA A 148 9.58 -14.30 0.44
C ALA A 148 10.21 -15.24 -0.61
N ASN A 149 11.27 -15.93 -0.22
CA ASN A 149 11.95 -16.91 -1.08
C ASN A 149 11.08 -18.16 -1.25
N PRO A 150 11.02 -18.75 -2.46
CA PRO A 150 10.08 -19.83 -2.78
C PRO A 150 10.30 -21.12 -1.98
N ASN A 151 11.49 -21.31 -1.41
CA ASN A 151 11.83 -22.50 -0.62
C ASN A 151 11.59 -22.33 0.90
N LEU A 152 11.09 -21.16 1.34
CA LEU A 152 10.77 -20.88 2.74
C LEU A 152 9.28 -21.04 3.00
N SER A 153 8.95 -21.56 4.19
CA SER A 153 7.55 -21.62 4.68
C SER A 153 7.10 -20.35 5.38
N ASP A 154 8.04 -19.52 5.85
CA ASP A 154 7.80 -18.32 6.64
C ASP A 154 6.85 -17.31 5.97
N PRO A 155 6.95 -17.03 4.66
CA PRO A 155 6.02 -16.14 3.98
C PRO A 155 4.56 -16.63 4.03
N SER A 156 4.36 -17.93 3.78
CA SER A 156 3.04 -18.55 3.82
C SER A 156 2.48 -18.60 5.24
N LEU A 157 3.33 -18.93 6.21
CA LEU A 157 2.98 -18.93 7.63
C LEU A 157 2.55 -17.53 8.07
N PHE A 158 3.33 -16.48 7.76
CA PHE A 158 2.99 -15.11 8.11
C PHE A 158 1.67 -14.67 7.47
N VAL A 159 1.48 -14.90 6.17
CA VAL A 159 0.26 -14.49 5.47
C VAL A 159 -0.98 -15.18 6.07
N THR A 160 -0.89 -16.50 6.32
CA THR A 160 -2.00 -17.25 6.92
C THR A 160 -2.32 -16.75 8.32
N TRP A 161 -1.31 -16.55 9.14
CA TRP A 161 -1.47 -16.03 10.50
C TRP A 161 -2.06 -14.61 10.50
N TRP A 162 -1.54 -13.72 9.66
CA TRP A 162 -2.06 -12.35 9.49
C TRP A 162 -3.53 -12.33 9.09
N GLU A 163 -3.93 -13.18 8.14
CA GLU A 163 -5.33 -13.28 7.72
C GLU A 163 -6.23 -13.80 8.85
N ASN A 164 -5.75 -14.69 9.71
CA ASN A 164 -6.48 -15.15 10.88
C ASN A 164 -6.60 -14.04 11.93
N ILE A 165 -5.53 -13.29 12.21
CA ILE A 165 -5.59 -12.11 13.08
C ILE A 165 -6.64 -11.13 12.55
N ARG A 166 -6.62 -10.82 11.26
CA ARG A 166 -7.56 -9.89 10.64
C ARG A 166 -9.01 -10.38 10.74
N LYS A 167 -9.24 -11.67 10.58
CA LYS A 167 -10.58 -12.26 10.78
C LYS A 167 -11.05 -12.11 12.20
N SER A 168 -10.22 -12.43 13.18
CA SER A 168 -10.56 -12.33 14.59
C SER A 168 -10.69 -10.88 15.08
N LEU A 169 -9.97 -9.95 14.45
CA LEU A 169 -10.06 -8.52 14.78
C LEU A 169 -11.41 -7.90 14.40
N TRP A 170 -12.08 -8.46 13.41
CA TRP A 170 -13.33 -7.94 12.85
C TRP A 170 -14.45 -8.98 12.82
N ASP A 171 -14.42 -9.96 13.74
CA ASP A 171 -15.40 -11.05 13.77
C ASP A 171 -16.79 -10.59 14.23
N GLU A 172 -16.91 -9.50 14.99
CA GLU A 172 -18.18 -8.91 15.36
C GLU A 172 -19.02 -8.48 14.14
N PHE A 173 -18.38 -8.13 13.02
CA PHE A 173 -19.08 -7.81 11.78
C PHE A 173 -19.78 -9.01 11.13
N ASP A 174 -19.41 -10.24 11.49
CA ASP A 174 -20.05 -11.46 10.98
C ASP A 174 -21.43 -11.71 11.60
N THR A 175 -21.68 -11.14 12.78
CA THR A 175 -22.93 -11.32 13.54
C THR A 175 -23.90 -10.14 13.40
N MET A 176 -23.50 -9.06 12.71
CA MET A 176 -24.33 -7.86 12.55
C MET A 176 -25.47 -8.09 11.56
N HIS A 177 -26.67 -7.61 11.93
CA HIS A 177 -27.92 -7.75 11.17
C HIS A 177 -27.93 -7.00 9.84
N TYR A 178 -26.97 -6.09 9.61
CA TYR A 178 -26.79 -5.31 8.40
C TYR A 178 -25.43 -5.71 7.79
N SER A 179 -25.39 -5.81 6.46
CA SER A 179 -24.16 -6.13 5.73
C SER A 179 -23.18 -4.95 5.74
N TYR A 180 -22.68 -4.60 6.92
CA TYR A 180 -21.54 -3.71 7.01
C TYR A 180 -20.32 -4.36 6.37
N ARG A 181 -19.58 -3.61 5.58
CA ARG A 181 -18.32 -4.12 5.04
C ARG A 181 -17.27 -4.07 6.15
N LYS A 182 -16.62 -5.21 6.40
CA LYS A 182 -15.43 -5.26 7.25
C LYS A 182 -14.39 -4.24 6.75
N PRO A 183 -13.66 -3.59 7.65
CA PRO A 183 -12.53 -2.74 7.26
C PRO A 183 -11.59 -3.48 6.31
N ASN A 184 -11.13 -2.79 5.28
CA ASN A 184 -10.20 -3.37 4.33
C ASN A 184 -8.79 -3.49 4.95
N SER A 185 -7.88 -4.16 4.25
CA SER A 185 -6.52 -4.39 4.74
C SER A 185 -5.76 -3.08 5.03
N PHE A 186 -6.02 -2.02 4.29
CA PHE A 186 -5.40 -0.71 4.54
C PHE A 186 -5.78 -0.15 5.92
N VAL A 187 -7.07 -0.16 6.26
CA VAL A 187 -7.55 0.30 7.59
C VAL A 187 -7.03 -0.58 8.71
N THR A 188 -6.95 -1.89 8.48
CA THR A 188 -6.48 -2.86 9.49
C THR A 188 -4.98 -2.71 9.78
N THR A 189 -4.21 -2.14 8.86
CA THR A 189 -2.74 -2.03 8.95
C THR A 189 -2.25 -0.64 9.37
N GLN A 190 -3.15 0.29 9.63
CA GLN A 190 -2.87 1.60 10.23
C GLN A 190 -2.90 1.55 11.76
#